data_966c2ba5bbc8efab01722c0d910b4085
#
_entry.id   966c2ba5bbc8efab01722c0d910b4085
#
_cell.length_a   1.000
_cell.length_b   1.000
_cell.length_c   1.000
_cell.angle_alpha   90.00
_cell.angle_beta   90.00
_cell.angle_gamma   90.00
#
_symmetry.space_group_name_H-M   'P 1'
#
loop_
_entity.id
_entity.type
_entity.pdbx_description
1 polymer ?
#
loop_
_entity_poly.entity_id
_entity_poly.type
_entity_poly.pdbx_seq_one_letter_code
_entity_poly.pdbx_strand_id
1 'polypeptide(L)'
;VVVDKKEKDIPVELTRVPIVVKPKDSMPTDDIQNNIKENIKKIKNFSWVKNYKVTNDHAIIVSGGQVNFLEVKRIQKKHNAKIFCVKHSYPRLLKNDIQPFGCVVLDPRPLEGESTHGFIRKDLFKKIDPSTIFFIASMTDLSVTDYILERTDNVLGFHAFTDAVRDMSVTDRVKVNEELGIEKGALLISGGTCSATRTIGLLDTLGYRNVHLFGFDCSVPE
;
A
#
# COMPACT_ATOMS: atom_id res chain seq x y z
N VAL A 1 5.39 -41.95 -39.93
CA VAL A 1 4.29 -42.43 -39.08
C VAL A 1 3.78 -41.22 -38.32
N VAL A 2 2.67 -40.65 -38.79
CA VAL A 2 1.98 -39.55 -38.13
C VAL A 2 1.11 -40.18 -37.07
N VAL A 3 1.37 -39.88 -35.78
CA VAL A 3 0.51 -40.29 -34.66
C VAL A 3 -0.48 -39.16 -34.40
N ASP A 4 -1.67 -39.34 -34.90
CA ASP A 4 -2.82 -38.46 -34.65
C ASP A 4 -3.23 -38.62 -33.17
N LYS A 5 -2.81 -37.69 -32.32
CA LYS A 5 -3.33 -37.58 -30.94
C LYS A 5 -4.65 -36.82 -30.98
N LYS A 6 -5.75 -37.57 -31.00
CA LYS A 6 -7.05 -37.03 -30.65
C LYS A 6 -6.98 -36.47 -29.22
N GLU A 7 -6.92 -35.14 -29.09
CA GLU A 7 -7.26 -34.50 -27.83
C GLU A 7 -8.71 -34.91 -27.45
N LYS A 8 -8.82 -35.61 -26.34
CA LYS A 8 -10.11 -35.84 -25.72
C LYS A 8 -10.59 -34.49 -25.19
N ASP A 9 -11.63 -33.95 -25.81
CA ASP A 9 -12.42 -32.89 -25.25
C ASP A 9 -12.94 -33.34 -23.87
N ILE A 10 -12.32 -32.89 -22.82
CA ILE A 10 -12.82 -33.00 -21.46
C ILE A 10 -13.86 -31.89 -21.33
N PRO A 11 -15.16 -32.22 -21.18
CA PRO A 11 -16.14 -31.18 -20.89
C PRO A 11 -15.83 -30.63 -19.50
N VAL A 12 -15.19 -29.48 -19.46
CA VAL A 12 -15.03 -28.72 -18.23
C VAL A 12 -16.39 -28.10 -17.94
N GLU A 13 -17.24 -28.84 -17.27
CA GLU A 13 -18.40 -28.26 -16.63
C GLU A 13 -17.91 -27.39 -15.47
N LEU A 14 -17.65 -26.13 -15.77
CA LEU A 14 -17.32 -25.14 -14.79
C LEU A 14 -18.55 -24.88 -13.92
N THR A 15 -18.70 -25.73 -12.89
CA THR A 15 -19.65 -25.45 -11.83
C THR A 15 -19.25 -24.16 -11.16
N ARG A 16 -19.96 -23.08 -11.47
CA ARG A 16 -19.76 -21.81 -10.78
C ARG A 16 -20.22 -21.98 -9.35
N VAL A 17 -19.28 -22.29 -8.47
CA VAL A 17 -19.52 -22.21 -7.02
C VAL A 17 -19.56 -20.72 -6.67
N PRO A 18 -20.68 -20.18 -6.20
CA PRO A 18 -20.75 -18.80 -5.77
C PRO A 18 -19.92 -18.65 -4.50
N ILE A 19 -18.66 -18.28 -4.65
CA ILE A 19 -17.82 -17.95 -3.51
C ILE A 19 -18.18 -16.52 -3.12
N VAL A 20 -18.98 -16.38 -2.07
CA VAL A 20 -19.24 -15.08 -1.45
C VAL A 20 -18.07 -14.78 -0.52
N VAL A 21 -17.09 -14.05 -1.02
CA VAL A 21 -16.02 -13.51 -0.18
C VAL A 21 -16.57 -12.26 0.50
N LYS A 22 -16.89 -12.35 1.78
CA LYS A 22 -17.16 -11.17 2.59
C LYS A 22 -15.81 -10.63 3.06
N PRO A 23 -15.36 -9.48 2.56
CA PRO A 23 -14.16 -8.84 3.10
C PRO A 23 -14.43 -8.53 4.57
N LYS A 24 -13.54 -8.98 5.44
CA LYS A 24 -13.56 -8.60 6.85
C LYS A 24 -12.49 -7.53 7.02
N ASP A 25 -12.88 -6.36 7.47
CA ASP A 25 -11.92 -5.32 7.82
C ASP A 25 -10.95 -5.86 8.88
N SER A 26 -9.70 -5.50 8.76
CA SER A 26 -8.65 -5.91 9.70
C SER A 26 -8.83 -5.30 11.09
N MET A 27 -9.66 -4.26 11.20
CA MET A 27 -10.01 -3.54 12.43
C MET A 27 -11.48 -3.10 12.38
N PRO A 28 -12.11 -2.82 13.55
CA PRO A 28 -13.43 -2.22 13.61
C PRO A 28 -13.51 -0.91 12.81
N THR A 29 -14.64 -0.67 12.18
CA THR A 29 -14.86 0.53 11.35
C THR A 29 -14.68 1.82 12.14
N ASP A 30 -15.13 1.86 13.38
CA ASP A 30 -15.02 3.05 14.25
C ASP A 30 -13.56 3.39 14.56
N ASP A 31 -12.71 2.37 14.78
CA ASP A 31 -11.28 2.56 15.00
C ASP A 31 -10.60 3.13 13.74
N ILE A 32 -10.96 2.60 12.56
CA ILE A 32 -10.46 3.10 11.28
C ILE A 32 -10.88 4.56 11.07
N GLN A 33 -12.14 4.90 11.36
CA GLN A 33 -12.65 6.26 11.23
C GLN A 33 -11.96 7.22 12.20
N ASN A 34 -11.72 6.79 13.45
CA ASN A 34 -10.96 7.56 14.41
C ASN A 34 -9.53 7.81 13.95
N ASN A 35 -8.85 6.79 13.44
CA ASN A 35 -7.51 6.93 12.87
C ASN A 35 -7.48 7.97 11.74
N ILE A 36 -8.47 7.95 10.85
CA ILE A 36 -8.58 8.93 9.75
C ILE A 36 -8.68 10.34 10.30
N LYS A 37 -9.61 10.60 11.23
CA LYS A 37 -9.84 11.92 11.82
C LYS A 37 -8.60 12.49 12.50
N GLU A 38 -7.92 11.65 13.27
CA GLU A 38 -6.75 12.09 14.03
C GLU A 38 -5.49 12.24 13.15
N ASN A 39 -5.27 11.33 12.19
CA ASN A 39 -4.15 11.46 11.28
C ASN A 39 -4.24 12.70 10.38
N ILE A 40 -5.43 13.12 9.97
CA ILE A 40 -5.63 14.35 9.21
C ILE A 40 -5.14 15.57 10.01
N LYS A 41 -5.32 15.57 11.33
CA LYS A 41 -4.84 16.66 12.20
C LYS A 41 -3.33 16.62 12.41
N LYS A 42 -2.75 15.42 12.48
CA LYS A 42 -1.31 15.21 12.79
C LYS A 42 -0.41 15.36 11.59
N ILE A 43 -0.80 14.82 10.44
CA ILE A 43 0.01 14.84 9.22
C ILE A 43 -0.29 16.14 8.45
N LYS A 44 0.69 17.03 8.35
CA LYS A 44 0.52 18.36 7.77
C LYS A 44 0.26 18.38 6.26
N ASN A 45 0.60 17.33 5.53
CA ASN A 45 0.63 17.29 4.07
C ASN A 45 -0.23 16.18 3.50
N PHE A 46 -1.53 16.42 3.34
CA PHE A 46 -2.46 15.53 2.63
C PHE A 46 -2.81 16.00 1.20
N SER A 47 -2.57 17.27 0.89
CA SER A 47 -2.97 17.87 -0.38
C SER A 47 -2.03 17.60 -1.56
N TRP A 48 -0.90 16.94 -1.33
CA TRP A 48 0.16 16.73 -2.30
C TRP A 48 -0.22 15.77 -3.46
N VAL A 49 -1.26 14.97 -3.30
CA VAL A 49 -1.72 14.01 -4.33
C VAL A 49 -2.49 14.68 -5.47
N LYS A 50 -2.76 15.98 -5.37
CA LYS A 50 -3.50 16.74 -6.38
C LYS A 50 -2.59 17.14 -7.55
N ASN A 51 -3.03 16.86 -8.79
CA ASN A 51 -2.47 17.42 -10.04
C ASN A 51 -1.07 16.94 -10.48
N TYR A 52 -0.70 15.69 -10.24
CA TYR A 52 0.55 15.17 -10.80
C TYR A 52 0.46 14.96 -12.31
N LYS A 53 1.46 15.49 -13.01
CA LYS A 53 1.62 15.25 -14.44
C LYS A 53 2.19 13.84 -14.65
N VAL A 54 1.71 13.20 -15.70
CA VAL A 54 2.28 11.92 -16.14
C VAL A 54 3.77 12.11 -16.44
N THR A 55 4.61 11.23 -15.93
CA THR A 55 6.04 11.19 -16.17
C THR A 55 6.44 9.89 -16.87
N ASN A 56 7.53 9.94 -17.63
CA ASN A 56 8.17 8.76 -18.18
C ASN A 56 9.19 8.12 -17.22
N ASP A 57 9.31 8.65 -16.00
CA ASP A 57 10.19 8.10 -15.00
C ASP A 57 9.80 6.67 -14.62
N HIS A 58 10.79 5.90 -14.23
CA HIS A 58 10.60 4.55 -13.77
C HIS A 58 10.48 4.52 -12.25
N ALA A 59 9.59 3.67 -11.75
CA ALA A 59 9.47 3.33 -10.35
C ALA A 59 9.65 1.82 -10.14
N ILE A 60 10.17 1.45 -8.98
CA ILE A 60 10.25 0.08 -8.50
C ILE A 60 9.39 -0.02 -7.26
N ILE A 61 8.52 -1.04 -7.17
CA ILE A 61 7.80 -1.37 -5.94
C ILE A 61 8.38 -2.66 -5.38
N VAL A 62 8.84 -2.60 -4.12
CA VAL A 62 9.30 -3.78 -3.39
C VAL A 62 8.28 -4.15 -2.32
N SER A 63 7.62 -5.29 -2.53
CA SER A 63 6.61 -5.87 -1.64
C SER A 63 7.22 -6.87 -0.64
N GLY A 64 6.36 -7.56 0.13
CA GLY A 64 6.77 -8.43 1.24
C GLY A 64 7.30 -9.81 0.86
N GLY A 65 7.09 -10.29 -0.37
CA GLY A 65 7.52 -11.60 -0.84
C GLY A 65 9.04 -11.74 -1.06
N GLN A 66 9.45 -12.75 -1.79
CA GLN A 66 10.87 -12.96 -2.11
C GLN A 66 11.37 -11.88 -3.07
N VAL A 67 12.59 -11.38 -2.84
CA VAL A 67 13.16 -10.27 -3.63
C VAL A 67 14.61 -10.56 -3.97
N ASN A 68 14.93 -10.51 -5.25
CA ASN A 68 16.31 -10.45 -5.72
C ASN A 68 16.81 -9.00 -5.66
N PHE A 69 17.50 -8.64 -4.58
CA PHE A 69 18.00 -7.27 -4.37
C PHE A 69 19.09 -6.85 -5.36
N LEU A 70 19.84 -7.78 -5.94
CA LEU A 70 20.81 -7.46 -7.00
C LEU A 70 20.08 -7.00 -8.26
N GLU A 71 18.96 -7.63 -8.58
CA GLU A 71 18.14 -7.24 -9.73
C GLU A 71 17.45 -5.89 -9.48
N VAL A 72 16.99 -5.63 -8.26
CA VAL A 72 16.47 -4.30 -7.87
C VAL A 72 17.52 -3.22 -8.13
N LYS A 73 18.76 -3.42 -7.67
CA LYS A 73 19.87 -2.48 -7.93
C LYS A 73 20.16 -2.32 -9.41
N ARG A 74 20.13 -3.41 -10.18
CA ARG A 74 20.36 -3.40 -11.62
C ARG A 74 19.31 -2.55 -12.36
N ILE A 75 18.03 -2.75 -12.07
CA ILE A 75 16.92 -2.00 -12.67
C ILE A 75 16.96 -0.54 -12.22
N GLN A 76 17.21 -0.28 -10.93
CA GLN A 76 17.38 1.08 -10.43
C GLN A 76 18.45 1.84 -11.21
N LYS A 77 19.64 1.25 -11.35
CA LYS A 77 20.76 1.88 -12.08
C LYS A 77 20.44 2.07 -13.56
N LYS A 78 19.85 1.04 -14.20
CA LYS A 78 19.55 1.07 -15.65
C LYS A 78 18.57 2.19 -16.01
N HIS A 79 17.56 2.43 -15.18
CA HIS A 79 16.45 3.34 -15.49
C HIS A 79 16.43 4.58 -14.60
N ASN A 80 17.41 4.76 -13.72
CA ASN A 80 17.38 5.79 -12.67
C ASN A 80 16.05 5.77 -11.89
N ALA A 81 15.55 4.55 -11.61
CA ALA A 81 14.23 4.34 -11.06
C ALA A 81 14.17 4.72 -9.57
N LYS A 82 13.06 5.34 -9.14
CA LYS A 82 12.78 5.57 -7.72
C LYS A 82 12.24 4.30 -7.09
N ILE A 83 12.78 3.92 -5.92
CA ILE A 83 12.36 2.71 -5.21
C ILE A 83 11.32 3.09 -4.15
N PHE A 84 10.16 2.47 -4.26
CA PHE A 84 9.09 2.50 -3.25
C PHE A 84 8.99 1.11 -2.61
N CYS A 85 8.67 1.07 -1.33
CA CYS A 85 8.50 -0.20 -0.64
C CYS A 85 7.30 -0.16 0.31
N VAL A 86 6.86 -1.33 0.72
CA VAL A 86 5.91 -1.46 1.83
C VAL A 86 6.67 -1.65 3.14
N LYS A 87 6.00 -1.44 4.27
CA LYS A 87 6.61 -1.50 5.61
C LYS A 87 7.51 -2.73 5.86
N HIS A 88 7.09 -3.93 5.43
CA HIS A 88 7.86 -5.17 5.65
C HIS A 88 9.16 -5.25 4.83
N SER A 89 9.22 -4.58 3.70
CA SER A 89 10.39 -4.57 2.82
C SER A 89 11.37 -3.47 3.18
N TYR A 90 10.93 -2.45 3.90
CA TYR A 90 11.73 -1.31 4.28
C TYR A 90 13.04 -1.70 5.00
N PRO A 91 13.02 -2.46 6.13
CA PRO A 91 14.26 -2.86 6.80
C PRO A 91 15.12 -3.81 5.95
N ARG A 92 14.49 -4.61 5.07
CA ARG A 92 15.21 -5.52 4.16
C ARG A 92 16.01 -4.75 3.11
N LEU A 93 15.45 -3.66 2.57
CA LEU A 93 16.15 -2.78 1.65
C LEU A 93 17.35 -2.13 2.31
N LEU A 94 17.16 -1.53 3.50
CA LEU A 94 18.26 -0.90 4.26
C LEU A 94 19.37 -1.89 4.60
N LYS A 95 19.04 -3.15 4.93
CA LYS A 95 20.01 -4.23 5.20
C LYS A 95 20.83 -4.61 3.95
N ASN A 96 20.29 -4.36 2.76
CA ASN A 96 20.95 -4.64 1.48
C ASN A 96 21.56 -3.36 0.86
N ASP A 97 21.79 -2.31 1.63
CA ASP A 97 22.33 -1.03 1.17
C ASP A 97 21.54 -0.45 -0.03
N ILE A 98 20.23 -0.59 0.04
CA ILE A 98 19.30 0.03 -0.90
C ILE A 98 18.46 1.04 -0.13
N GLN A 99 18.61 2.29 -0.52
CA GLN A 99 17.82 3.38 0.05
C GLN A 99 16.51 3.53 -0.71
N PRO A 100 15.35 3.33 -0.09
CA PRO A 100 14.09 3.59 -0.75
C PRO A 100 13.83 5.10 -0.82
N PHE A 101 13.29 5.55 -1.96
CA PHE A 101 12.74 6.89 -2.10
C PHE A 101 11.49 7.07 -1.24
N GLY A 102 10.64 6.04 -1.17
CA GLY A 102 9.42 6.09 -0.39
C GLY A 102 9.05 4.77 0.29
N CYS A 103 8.48 4.87 1.48
CA CYS A 103 7.90 3.74 2.21
C CYS A 103 6.40 3.96 2.39
N VAL A 104 5.57 3.06 1.87
CA VAL A 104 4.12 3.14 1.95
C VAL A 104 3.63 2.35 3.16
N VAL A 105 2.96 3.05 4.07
CA VAL A 105 2.39 2.52 5.29
C VAL A 105 0.88 2.63 5.23
N LEU A 106 0.21 1.48 5.26
CA LEU A 106 -1.24 1.37 5.24
C LEU A 106 -1.63 0.19 6.12
N ASP A 107 -1.86 0.43 7.39
CA ASP A 107 -2.28 -0.63 8.30
C ASP A 107 -3.00 -0.01 9.51
N PRO A 108 -4.27 -0.31 9.73
CA PRO A 108 -5.02 0.22 10.86
C PRO A 108 -4.70 -0.49 12.18
N ARG A 109 -3.83 -1.51 12.18
CA ARG A 109 -3.43 -2.22 13.39
C ARG A 109 -2.38 -1.45 14.18
N PRO A 110 -2.43 -1.52 15.52
CA PRO A 110 -1.49 -0.80 16.38
C PRO A 110 -0.05 -1.30 16.26
N LEU A 111 0.88 -0.45 16.66
CA LEU A 111 2.30 -0.77 16.79
C LEU A 111 2.53 -1.48 18.11
N GLU A 112 2.68 -2.79 18.07
CA GLU A 112 2.79 -3.64 19.26
C GLU A 112 1.57 -3.53 20.21
N GLY A 113 1.44 -4.43 21.13
CA GLY A 113 0.37 -4.42 22.13
C GLY A 113 -0.62 -5.57 22.02
N GLU A 114 -1.56 -5.59 22.92
CA GLU A 114 -2.63 -6.59 23.01
C GLU A 114 -3.80 -6.16 22.11
N SER A 115 -3.78 -6.62 20.86
CA SER A 115 -4.91 -6.45 19.96
C SER A 115 -5.40 -7.80 19.47
N THR A 116 -6.70 -8.06 19.54
CA THR A 116 -7.35 -9.26 18.98
C THR A 116 -7.22 -9.34 17.45
N HIS A 117 -6.87 -8.23 16.80
CA HIS A 117 -6.67 -8.11 15.36
C HIS A 117 -5.20 -8.16 14.93
N GLY A 118 -4.30 -8.44 15.88
CA GLY A 118 -2.86 -8.43 15.65
C GLY A 118 -2.25 -7.02 15.71
N PHE A 119 -0.95 -6.95 15.52
CA PHE A 119 -0.17 -5.71 15.62
C PHE A 119 0.91 -5.61 14.54
N ILE A 120 1.46 -4.41 14.40
CA ILE A 120 2.64 -4.15 13.57
C ILE A 120 3.88 -4.25 14.45
N ARG A 121 4.88 -4.97 13.97
CA ARG A 121 6.16 -5.11 14.66
C ARG A 121 6.94 -3.79 14.62
N LYS A 122 7.33 -3.30 15.79
CA LYS A 122 8.09 -2.05 15.95
C LYS A 122 9.48 -2.09 15.30
N ASP A 123 10.08 -3.28 15.23
CA ASP A 123 11.38 -3.46 14.61
C ASP A 123 11.39 -3.13 13.11
N LEU A 124 10.24 -3.12 12.43
CA LEU A 124 10.13 -2.68 11.04
C LEU A 124 10.57 -1.23 10.84
N PHE A 125 10.44 -0.40 11.87
CA PHE A 125 10.80 1.02 11.86
C PHE A 125 11.94 1.37 12.82
N LYS A 126 12.69 0.36 13.31
CA LYS A 126 13.80 0.58 14.24
C LYS A 126 14.85 1.54 13.68
N LYS A 127 15.12 1.47 12.38
CA LYS A 127 16.01 2.39 11.67
C LYS A 127 15.18 3.17 10.66
N ILE A 128 15.03 4.45 10.89
CA ILE A 128 14.42 5.38 9.92
C ILE A 128 15.53 6.13 9.21
N ASP A 129 15.53 6.06 7.89
CA ASP A 129 16.40 6.86 7.07
C ASP A 129 15.72 8.21 6.79
N PRO A 130 16.32 9.35 7.15
CA PRO A 130 15.69 10.66 7.05
C PRO A 130 15.43 11.11 5.62
N SER A 131 16.04 10.49 4.62
CA SER A 131 15.80 10.81 3.22
C SER A 131 14.64 10.01 2.60
N THR A 132 14.15 8.97 3.28
CA THR A 132 12.97 8.23 2.85
C THR A 132 11.71 9.02 3.14
N ILE A 133 10.84 9.17 2.14
CA ILE A 133 9.50 9.74 2.32
C ILE A 133 8.57 8.63 2.83
N PHE A 134 7.93 8.85 3.98
CA PHE A 134 6.90 7.95 4.48
C PHE A 134 5.53 8.40 3.98
N PHE A 135 4.94 7.60 3.10
CA PHE A 135 3.58 7.78 2.60
C PHE A 135 2.63 7.05 3.53
N ILE A 136 1.97 7.80 4.41
CA ILE A 136 1.10 7.24 5.45
C ILE A 136 -0.36 7.40 5.04
N ALA A 137 -1.09 6.28 4.96
CA ALA A 137 -2.53 6.32 4.74
C ALA A 137 -3.23 6.90 5.98
N SER A 138 -4.26 7.72 5.78
CA SER A 138 -5.01 8.32 6.89
C SER A 138 -5.62 7.29 7.84
N MET A 139 -5.91 6.08 7.36
CA MET A 139 -6.43 4.97 8.16
C MET A 139 -5.38 4.23 9.02
N THR A 140 -4.10 4.55 8.86
CA THR A 140 -3.02 3.93 9.63
C THR A 140 -3.20 4.20 11.13
N ASP A 141 -2.92 3.19 11.97
CA ASP A 141 -3.01 3.35 13.42
C ASP A 141 -2.15 4.50 13.94
N LEU A 142 -2.68 5.22 14.92
CA LEU A 142 -2.05 6.41 15.48
C LEU A 142 -0.68 6.11 16.11
N SER A 143 -0.53 4.94 16.75
CA SER A 143 0.74 4.55 17.36
C SER A 143 1.85 4.37 16.32
N VAL A 144 1.51 3.90 15.12
CA VAL A 144 2.44 3.79 14.00
C VAL A 144 2.80 5.16 13.44
N THR A 145 1.78 6.00 13.26
CA THR A 145 1.97 7.37 12.76
C THR A 145 2.83 8.18 13.71
N ASP A 146 2.53 8.17 15.00
CA ASP A 146 3.29 8.89 16.03
C ASP A 146 4.73 8.41 16.10
N TYR A 147 4.94 7.08 16.06
CA TYR A 147 6.29 6.50 16.07
C TYR A 147 7.15 6.97 14.90
N ILE A 148 6.56 7.14 13.72
CA ILE A 148 7.27 7.63 12.54
C ILE A 148 7.50 9.14 12.64
N LEU A 149 6.48 9.93 13.02
CA LEU A 149 6.56 11.39 13.14
C LEU A 149 7.57 11.85 14.20
N GLU A 150 7.76 11.08 15.28
CA GLU A 150 8.81 11.34 16.28
C GLU A 150 10.24 11.24 15.73
N ARG A 151 10.42 10.61 14.56
CA ARG A 151 11.74 10.25 14.01
C ARG A 151 12.05 10.88 12.67
N THR A 152 11.05 11.39 11.98
CA THR A 152 11.23 12.10 10.71
C THR A 152 10.05 13.02 10.41
N ASP A 153 10.38 14.19 9.85
CA ASP A 153 9.38 15.10 9.28
C ASP A 153 9.05 14.80 7.82
N ASN A 154 9.75 13.82 7.21
CA ASN A 154 9.58 13.48 5.80
C ASN A 154 8.37 12.53 5.61
N VAL A 155 7.19 13.04 5.96
CA VAL A 155 5.92 12.31 5.95
C VAL A 155 4.92 13.01 5.04
N LEU A 156 4.27 12.22 4.19
CA LEU A 156 3.17 12.65 3.33
C LEU A 156 1.95 11.76 3.58
N GLY A 157 0.80 12.37 3.80
CA GLY A 157 -0.45 11.64 4.01
C GLY A 157 -1.20 11.38 2.71
N PHE A 158 -1.92 10.28 2.64
CA PHE A 158 -2.86 10.01 1.56
C PHE A 158 -4.13 9.34 2.10
N HIS A 159 -5.23 9.47 1.36
CA HIS A 159 -6.47 8.80 1.70
C HIS A 159 -6.61 7.52 0.91
N ALA A 160 -6.76 6.40 1.59
CA ALA A 160 -7.06 5.12 0.97
C ALA A 160 -8.57 4.97 0.79
N PHE A 161 -8.99 4.48 -0.38
CA PHE A 161 -10.37 4.06 -0.58
C PHE A 161 -10.64 2.81 0.26
N THR A 162 -11.59 2.87 1.18
CA THR A 162 -11.95 1.75 2.06
C THR A 162 -13.19 1.01 1.54
N ASP A 163 -13.32 -0.27 1.89
CA ASP A 163 -14.51 -1.06 1.52
C ASP A 163 -15.78 -0.53 2.20
N ALA A 164 -15.63 0.13 3.36
CA ALA A 164 -16.75 0.74 4.09
C ALA A 164 -17.56 1.75 3.24
N VAL A 165 -16.97 2.33 2.20
CA VAL A 165 -17.66 3.27 1.30
C VAL A 165 -17.92 2.68 -0.10
N ARG A 166 -17.56 1.43 -0.36
CA ARG A 166 -17.65 0.82 -1.69
C ARG A 166 -19.08 0.76 -2.21
N ASP A 167 -19.99 0.31 -1.39
CA ASP A 167 -21.40 0.08 -1.75
C ASP A 167 -22.30 1.29 -1.51
N MET A 168 -21.72 2.42 -1.09
CA MET A 168 -22.44 3.66 -0.85
C MET A 168 -22.70 4.42 -2.16
N SER A 169 -23.81 5.17 -2.21
CA SER A 169 -24.04 6.16 -3.26
C SER A 169 -22.95 7.23 -3.25
N VAL A 170 -22.75 7.92 -4.37
CA VAL A 170 -21.78 9.04 -4.45
C VAL A 170 -22.07 10.11 -3.39
N THR A 171 -23.35 10.42 -3.17
CA THR A 171 -23.79 11.41 -2.19
C THR A 171 -23.45 11.00 -0.77
N ASP A 172 -23.67 9.73 -0.42
CA ASP A 172 -23.37 9.23 0.93
C ASP A 172 -21.87 9.16 1.17
N ARG A 173 -21.07 8.80 0.16
CA ARG A 173 -19.59 8.85 0.25
C ARG A 173 -19.09 10.26 0.53
N VAL A 174 -19.67 11.27 -0.14
CA VAL A 174 -19.27 12.67 0.10
C VAL A 174 -19.55 13.05 1.55
N LYS A 175 -20.74 12.73 2.07
CA LYS A 175 -21.09 13.00 3.47
C LYS A 175 -20.13 12.32 4.47
N VAL A 176 -19.89 11.02 4.28
CA VAL A 176 -18.96 10.27 5.14
C VAL A 176 -17.55 10.87 5.09
N ASN A 177 -17.07 11.25 3.92
CA ASN A 177 -15.76 11.88 3.80
C ASN A 177 -15.72 13.25 4.52
N GLU A 178 -16.76 14.06 4.40
CA GLU A 178 -16.87 15.34 5.11
C GLU A 178 -16.91 15.14 6.64
N GLU A 179 -17.66 14.14 7.13
CA GLU A 179 -17.72 13.77 8.56
C GLU A 179 -16.37 13.27 9.10
N LEU A 180 -15.55 12.64 8.23
CA LEU A 180 -14.20 12.22 8.56
C LEU A 180 -13.17 13.34 8.46
N GLY A 181 -13.55 14.52 7.97
CA GLY A 181 -12.65 15.64 7.76
C GLY A 181 -11.82 15.56 6.48
N ILE A 182 -12.17 14.67 5.55
CA ILE A 182 -11.51 14.55 4.25
C ILE A 182 -11.96 15.71 3.36
N GLU A 183 -11.00 16.47 2.84
CA GLU A 183 -11.29 17.62 1.99
C GLU A 183 -12.15 17.24 0.76
N LYS A 184 -13.08 18.11 0.41
CA LYS A 184 -13.87 17.96 -0.83
C LYS A 184 -12.93 17.90 -2.05
N GLY A 185 -13.08 16.85 -2.84
CA GLY A 185 -12.25 16.61 -4.01
C GLY A 185 -10.88 15.97 -3.73
N ALA A 186 -10.62 15.53 -2.49
CA ALA A 186 -9.46 14.71 -2.19
C ALA A 186 -9.50 13.39 -2.99
N LEU A 187 -8.34 12.98 -3.48
CA LEU A 187 -8.22 11.71 -4.18
C LEU A 187 -8.16 10.57 -3.16
N LEU A 188 -9.05 9.59 -3.35
CA LEU A 188 -9.01 8.35 -2.60
C LEU A 188 -8.26 7.30 -3.42
N ILE A 189 -7.09 6.90 -2.93
CA ILE A 189 -6.25 5.91 -3.63
C ILE A 189 -6.92 4.54 -3.56
N SER A 190 -7.27 4.00 -4.72
CA SER A 190 -7.76 2.64 -4.89
C SER A 190 -6.60 1.65 -5.09
N GLY A 191 -6.85 0.35 -5.22
CA GLY A 191 -5.82 -0.63 -5.57
C GLY A 191 -5.79 -1.86 -4.65
N GLY A 192 -6.94 -2.39 -4.26
CA GLY A 192 -7.05 -3.64 -3.50
C GLY A 192 -6.82 -3.50 -2.00
N THR A 193 -6.75 -4.62 -1.30
CA THR A 193 -6.77 -4.70 0.17
C THR A 193 -5.38 -4.69 0.82
N CYS A 194 -4.30 -4.87 0.05
CA CYS A 194 -2.96 -4.88 0.61
C CYS A 194 -2.15 -3.63 0.24
N SER A 195 -1.17 -3.31 1.07
CA SER A 195 -0.29 -2.13 0.87
C SER A 195 0.41 -2.15 -0.48
N ALA A 196 0.83 -3.33 -0.97
CA ALA A 196 1.57 -3.47 -2.22
C ALA A 196 0.72 -3.08 -3.44
N THR A 197 -0.49 -3.62 -3.55
CA THR A 197 -1.42 -3.28 -4.66
C THR A 197 -1.89 -1.84 -4.56
N ARG A 198 -2.08 -1.32 -3.34
CA ARG A 198 -2.42 0.09 -3.11
C ARG A 198 -1.28 1.03 -3.54
N THR A 199 -0.03 0.59 -3.38
CA THR A 199 1.13 1.36 -3.85
C THR A 199 1.11 1.53 -5.37
N ILE A 200 0.61 0.57 -6.14
CA ILE A 200 0.44 0.72 -7.59
C ILE A 200 -0.50 1.89 -7.90
N GLY A 201 -1.66 1.95 -7.25
CA GLY A 201 -2.62 3.05 -7.42
C GLY A 201 -2.04 4.41 -6.98
N LEU A 202 -1.25 4.43 -5.90
CA LEU A 202 -0.54 5.61 -5.45
C LEU A 202 0.46 6.10 -6.51
N LEU A 203 1.30 5.21 -7.05
CA LEU A 203 2.27 5.56 -8.09
C LEU A 203 1.62 6.00 -9.40
N ASP A 204 0.51 5.38 -9.79
CA ASP A 204 -0.27 5.84 -10.94
C ASP A 204 -0.77 7.28 -10.74
N THR A 205 -1.27 7.60 -9.55
CA THR A 205 -1.69 8.95 -9.15
C THR A 205 -0.51 9.93 -9.15
N LEU A 206 0.68 9.49 -8.72
CA LEU A 206 1.92 10.27 -8.76
C LEU A 206 2.50 10.44 -10.18
N GLY A 207 1.83 9.89 -11.19
CA GLY A 207 2.19 10.04 -12.59
C GLY A 207 3.15 9.00 -13.15
N TYR A 208 3.59 8.02 -12.36
CA TYR A 208 4.45 6.95 -12.86
C TYR A 208 3.68 5.99 -13.76
N ARG A 209 4.22 5.69 -14.94
CA ARG A 209 3.65 4.74 -15.90
C ARG A 209 4.54 3.52 -16.12
N ASN A 210 5.81 3.61 -15.77
CA ASN A 210 6.78 2.53 -15.89
C ASN A 210 7.08 1.98 -14.48
N VAL A 211 6.41 0.89 -14.10
CA VAL A 211 6.52 0.33 -12.75
C VAL A 211 7.05 -1.10 -12.81
N HIS A 212 8.13 -1.36 -12.07
CA HIS A 212 8.73 -2.68 -11.90
C HIS A 212 8.31 -3.25 -10.55
N LEU A 213 7.83 -4.50 -10.51
CA LEU A 213 7.28 -5.14 -9.32
C LEU A 213 8.21 -6.23 -8.81
N PHE A 214 8.54 -6.21 -7.50
CA PHE A 214 9.32 -7.22 -6.82
C PHE A 214 8.63 -7.68 -5.54
N GLY A 215 8.66 -8.99 -5.27
CA GLY A 215 8.07 -9.57 -4.07
C GLY A 215 6.53 -9.55 -4.05
N PHE A 216 5.89 -9.66 -5.22
CA PHE A 216 4.42 -9.73 -5.37
C PHE A 216 3.91 -11.16 -5.50
N ASP A 217 4.78 -12.13 -5.32
CA ASP A 217 4.51 -13.55 -5.51
C ASP A 217 3.68 -14.20 -4.38
N CYS A 218 3.36 -13.43 -3.33
CA CYS A 218 2.66 -13.90 -2.13
C CYS A 218 3.33 -15.13 -1.48
N SER A 219 4.61 -15.37 -1.78
CA SER A 219 5.39 -16.45 -1.19
C SER A 219 5.89 -16.09 0.21
N VAL A 220 5.99 -17.10 1.06
CA VAL A 220 6.70 -17.02 2.33
C VAL A 220 8.14 -17.44 2.07
N PRO A 221 9.16 -16.70 2.51
CA PRO A 221 10.55 -17.18 2.44
C PRO A 221 10.67 -18.51 3.18
N GLU A 222 11.28 -19.51 2.55
CA GLU A 222 11.69 -20.76 3.20
C GLU A 222 12.76 -20.49 4.26
#